data_5e074cfb75fa100b667142f992e8adbc
#
_entry.id   5e074cfb75fa100b667142f992e8adbc
#
_cell.length_a   1.000
_cell.length_b   1.000
_cell.length_c   1.000
_cell.angle_alpha   90.00
_cell.angle_beta   90.00
_cell.angle_gamma   90.00
#
_symmetry.space_group_name_H-M   'P 1'
#
loop_
_entity.id
_entity.type
_entity.pdbx_description
1 polymer ?
#
loop_
_entity_poly.entity_id
_entity_poly.type
_entity_poly.pdbx_seq_one_letter_code
_entity_poly.pdbx_strand_id
1 'polypeptide(L)'
;MKQETKKWLGAGLGLALFCLLLFGGLFVSSFHQGNQKEETVSSVSSESKNLSIPSKKAEKEEKKETDSNKIDFTRFQEIKNEDFSDMARPTKEEIEQAQANLGQVESYAIGDLSIPAIELTMKIFQGTTYEKMLYGATTVLPDSIAGKGNYVLASHNMGVKGKMFTSLHQLKKGDDIYVSTKEGQKFHYRVKTNEVVDFKDTRCLELQGKPVITLVTCDSVQATDQRVVVQGELVES
;
A
#
# COMPACT_ATOMS: atom_id res chain seq x y z
N MET A 1 48.40 -32.47 30.84
CA MET A 1 49.27 -31.31 31.02
C MET A 1 48.59 -30.08 30.53
N LYS A 2 48.25 -29.26 31.52
CA LYS A 2 48.13 -27.78 31.54
C LYS A 2 47.31 -27.06 30.48
N GLN A 3 46.18 -26.56 31.01
CA GLN A 3 45.37 -25.42 30.60
C GLN A 3 46.18 -24.17 30.36
N GLU A 4 45.73 -23.35 29.41
CA GLU A 4 45.89 -21.90 29.53
C GLU A 4 44.58 -21.22 29.09
N THR A 5 43.87 -20.72 30.05
CA THR A 5 42.80 -19.76 29.93
C THR A 5 43.39 -18.38 29.75
N LYS A 6 43.04 -17.65 28.66
CA LYS A 6 43.26 -16.19 28.56
C LYS A 6 41.95 -15.46 28.65
N LYS A 7 41.73 -14.86 29.85
CA LYS A 7 40.80 -13.78 30.11
C LYS A 7 41.17 -12.56 29.31
N TRP A 8 40.19 -11.98 28.60
CA TRP A 8 40.22 -10.57 28.23
C TRP A 8 39.08 -9.87 28.96
N LEU A 9 39.45 -9.19 30.05
CA LEU A 9 38.71 -8.09 30.66
C LEU A 9 39.26 -6.80 30.06
N GLY A 10 38.39 -5.88 29.71
CA GLY A 10 38.76 -4.49 29.81
C GLY A 10 38.35 -3.60 28.67
N ALA A 11 37.53 -2.63 29.04
CA ALA A 11 37.44 -1.28 28.54
C ALA A 11 36.52 -1.02 27.32
N GLY A 12 35.47 -0.28 27.60
CA GLY A 12 34.62 0.36 26.60
C GLY A 12 33.40 1.08 27.15
N LEU A 13 33.53 1.70 28.36
CA LEU A 13 32.61 2.80 28.74
C LEU A 13 33.00 4.04 27.92
N GLY A 14 32.04 4.60 27.18
CA GLY A 14 32.23 5.94 26.61
C GLY A 14 31.70 6.07 25.20
N LEU A 15 30.39 6.23 25.04
CA LEU A 15 29.72 7.07 24.03
C LEU A 15 28.19 6.99 24.15
N ALA A 16 27.70 7.39 25.29
CA ALA A 16 26.28 7.66 25.48
C ALA A 16 26.14 9.02 26.14
N LEU A 17 26.45 10.10 25.39
CA LEU A 17 26.11 11.50 25.79
C LEU A 17 26.38 12.45 24.63
N PHE A 18 25.61 12.36 23.54
CA PHE A 18 25.62 13.46 22.56
C PHE A 18 24.42 13.35 21.59
N CYS A 19 23.21 13.43 22.12
CA CYS A 19 22.00 13.69 21.31
C CYS A 19 20.84 14.17 22.19
N LEU A 20 21.09 15.11 23.09
CA LEU A 20 20.04 15.73 23.92
C LEU A 20 20.29 17.23 24.05
N LEU A 21 20.35 17.95 22.95
CA LEU A 21 20.25 19.41 22.90
C LEU A 21 20.03 19.85 21.45
N LEU A 22 18.81 19.80 20.97
CA LEU A 22 18.29 20.64 19.88
C LEU A 22 16.82 20.25 19.67
N PHE A 23 15.92 20.75 20.50
CA PHE A 23 14.51 21.05 20.19
C PHE A 23 13.83 21.53 21.46
N GLY A 24 14.33 22.66 21.98
CA GLY A 24 13.60 23.48 22.90
C GLY A 24 13.02 24.68 22.15
N GLY A 25 11.81 24.58 21.70
CA GLY A 25 11.05 25.64 21.03
C GLY A 25 9.69 25.80 21.72
N LEU A 26 9.59 26.88 22.46
CA LEU A 26 8.46 27.41 23.20
C LEU A 26 7.12 27.30 22.46
N PHE A 27 6.16 26.63 23.08
CA PHE A 27 4.75 26.78 22.75
C PHE A 27 4.08 27.67 23.79
N VAL A 28 3.83 28.92 23.43
CA VAL A 28 3.05 29.89 24.24
C VAL A 28 1.57 29.63 23.95
N SER A 29 0.87 29.16 24.96
CA SER A 29 -0.59 29.11 25.00
C SER A 29 -1.18 30.50 25.15
N SER A 30 -2.07 30.88 24.23
CA SER A 30 -2.99 32.00 24.46
C SER A 30 -4.41 31.48 24.63
N PHE A 31 -4.81 31.42 25.87
CA PHE A 31 -6.22 31.35 26.28
C PHE A 31 -6.86 32.71 25.97
N HIS A 32 -7.98 32.70 25.23
CA HIS A 32 -8.90 33.83 25.28
C HIS A 32 -10.32 33.31 25.53
N GLN A 33 -10.82 33.75 26.68
CA GLN A 33 -12.09 33.43 27.30
C GLN A 33 -13.06 34.60 27.12
N GLY A 34 -14.34 34.28 26.92
CA GLY A 34 -15.45 35.20 27.23
C GLY A 34 -16.10 35.82 26.00
N ASN A 35 -17.40 35.86 25.78
CA ASN A 35 -18.47 36.07 26.72
C ASN A 35 -19.81 35.84 25.98
N GLN A 36 -20.77 35.24 26.64
CA GLN A 36 -22.17 35.20 26.25
C GLN A 36 -22.81 36.59 26.40
N LYS A 37 -23.76 36.89 25.49
CA LYS A 37 -24.98 37.66 25.85
C LYS A 37 -26.12 37.32 24.89
N GLU A 38 -27.17 36.79 25.47
CA GLU A 38 -28.54 36.77 24.94
C GLU A 38 -29.07 38.22 24.85
N GLU A 39 -29.96 38.44 23.88
CA GLU A 39 -31.25 39.14 24.08
C GLU A 39 -32.02 39.26 22.73
N THR A 40 -33.14 38.60 22.68
CA THR A 40 -34.55 38.96 22.48
C THR A 40 -34.99 39.74 21.23
N VAL A 41 -35.84 39.03 20.49
CA VAL A 41 -37.12 39.34 19.84
C VAL A 41 -37.50 40.82 19.59
N SER A 42 -37.78 41.13 18.30
CA SER A 42 -39.14 41.61 17.92
C SER A 42 -39.27 41.78 16.39
N SER A 43 -40.46 41.47 15.96
CA SER A 43 -41.10 41.57 14.65
C SER A 43 -41.13 43.00 14.08
N VAL A 44 -41.20 43.14 12.72
CA VAL A 44 -42.26 43.80 11.93
C VAL A 44 -41.83 44.05 10.46
N SER A 45 -42.66 43.52 9.57
CA SER A 45 -43.14 43.92 8.25
C SER A 45 -42.29 44.64 7.20
N SER A 46 -42.36 44.00 6.02
CA SER A 46 -42.63 44.54 4.68
C SER A 46 -41.84 45.75 4.18
N GLU A 47 -41.07 45.55 3.12
CA GLU A 47 -41.24 46.29 1.85
C GLU A 47 -40.39 45.69 0.72
N SER A 48 -41.09 45.45 -0.39
CA SER A 48 -40.54 44.99 -1.66
C SER A 48 -39.76 46.11 -2.33
N LYS A 49 -38.51 45.87 -2.72
CA LYS A 49 -37.86 46.59 -3.84
C LYS A 49 -37.05 45.62 -4.70
N ASN A 50 -37.53 45.49 -5.92
CA ASN A 50 -36.82 44.87 -7.05
C ASN A 50 -35.41 45.48 -7.19
N LEU A 51 -34.41 44.65 -7.12
CA LEU A 51 -33.10 45.02 -7.64
C LEU A 51 -32.55 43.82 -8.43
N SER A 52 -32.45 44.03 -9.73
CA SER A 52 -31.90 43.13 -10.73
C SER A 52 -30.48 42.71 -10.39
N ILE A 53 -30.28 41.40 -10.23
CA ILE A 53 -28.96 40.77 -10.07
C ILE A 53 -28.43 40.44 -11.49
N PRO A 54 -27.21 40.84 -11.86
CA PRO A 54 -26.62 40.43 -13.12
C PRO A 54 -26.27 38.95 -13.04
N SER A 55 -26.77 38.20 -14.03
CA SER A 55 -26.48 36.78 -14.21
C SER A 55 -24.98 36.55 -14.31
N LYS A 56 -24.37 35.92 -13.30
CA LYS A 56 -23.07 35.29 -13.44
C LYS A 56 -23.20 34.13 -14.40
N LYS A 57 -22.49 34.27 -15.50
CA LYS A 57 -22.21 33.28 -16.51
C LYS A 57 -21.79 31.99 -15.81
N ALA A 58 -22.59 30.94 -15.94
CA ALA A 58 -22.21 29.60 -15.57
C ALA A 58 -21.01 29.21 -16.45
N GLU A 59 -19.85 29.12 -15.86
CA GLU A 59 -18.73 28.38 -16.44
C GLU A 59 -19.18 26.93 -16.55
N LYS A 60 -19.36 26.52 -17.78
CA LYS A 60 -19.60 25.15 -18.17
C LYS A 60 -18.30 24.41 -17.87
N GLU A 61 -18.23 23.70 -16.74
CA GLU A 61 -17.23 22.65 -16.56
C GLU A 61 -17.43 21.68 -17.72
N GLU A 62 -16.52 21.77 -18.67
CA GLU A 62 -16.34 20.76 -19.70
C GLU A 62 -15.94 19.47 -18.98
N LYS A 63 -16.93 18.62 -18.78
CA LYS A 63 -16.71 17.23 -18.41
C LYS A 63 -15.89 16.65 -19.56
N LYS A 64 -14.57 16.58 -19.35
CA LYS A 64 -13.66 15.88 -20.23
C LYS A 64 -14.13 14.42 -20.20
N GLU A 65 -14.85 14.03 -21.22
CA GLU A 65 -15.17 12.64 -21.51
C GLU A 65 -13.81 11.95 -21.70
N THR A 66 -13.27 11.43 -20.61
CA THR A 66 -12.10 10.55 -20.66
C THR A 66 -12.62 9.28 -21.32
N ASP A 67 -12.13 9.04 -22.52
CA ASP A 67 -12.26 7.78 -23.23
C ASP A 67 -11.70 6.69 -22.31
N SER A 68 -12.62 6.04 -21.55
CA SER A 68 -12.32 5.08 -20.50
C SER A 68 -11.67 3.79 -21.00
N ASN A 69 -11.38 3.72 -22.32
CA ASN A 69 -10.81 2.55 -22.97
C ASN A 69 -9.32 2.71 -23.34
N LYS A 70 -8.70 3.87 -23.10
CA LYS A 70 -7.32 4.09 -23.47
C LYS A 70 -6.39 3.88 -22.29
N ILE A 71 -5.63 2.78 -22.29
CA ILE A 71 -4.58 2.50 -21.31
C ILE A 71 -3.47 3.55 -21.46
N ASP A 72 -3.15 4.25 -20.37
CA ASP A 72 -1.99 5.13 -20.32
C ASP A 72 -0.73 4.32 -20.04
N PHE A 73 -0.05 3.89 -21.09
CA PHE A 73 1.17 3.09 -21.00
C PHE A 73 2.32 3.82 -20.31
N THR A 74 2.33 5.15 -20.23
CA THR A 74 3.41 5.89 -19.56
C THR A 74 3.44 5.58 -18.07
N ARG A 75 2.28 5.37 -17.46
CA ARG A 75 2.16 5.01 -16.03
C ARG A 75 2.72 3.64 -15.70
N PHE A 76 2.83 2.73 -16.66
CA PHE A 76 3.47 1.42 -16.45
C PHE A 76 5.00 1.51 -16.48
N GLN A 77 5.56 2.53 -17.12
CA GLN A 77 7.01 2.76 -17.17
C GLN A 77 7.53 3.45 -15.91
N GLU A 78 6.68 4.23 -15.23
CA GLU A 78 7.07 4.93 -14.02
C GLU A 78 7.20 3.96 -12.84
N ILE A 79 8.34 4.01 -12.13
CA ILE A 79 8.52 3.34 -10.85
C ILE A 79 8.06 4.33 -9.77
N LYS A 80 6.77 4.28 -9.45
CA LYS A 80 6.14 5.15 -8.48
C LYS A 80 5.31 4.33 -7.50
N ASN A 81 5.34 4.71 -6.25
CA ASN A 81 4.40 4.23 -5.24
C ASN A 81 3.45 5.38 -4.90
N GLU A 82 2.16 5.16 -5.09
CA GLU A 82 1.12 6.07 -4.65
C GLU A 82 0.79 5.81 -3.19
N ASP A 83 0.28 6.83 -2.51
CA ASP A 83 -0.22 6.67 -1.16
C ASP A 83 -1.50 5.81 -1.18
N PHE A 84 -1.48 4.72 -0.43
CA PHE A 84 -2.59 3.77 -0.36
C PHE A 84 -3.71 4.21 0.58
N SER A 85 -3.47 5.20 1.44
CA SER A 85 -4.45 5.63 2.44
C SER A 85 -5.72 6.17 1.79
N ASP A 86 -5.57 6.89 0.66
CA ASP A 86 -6.66 7.52 -0.09
C ASP A 86 -6.93 6.85 -1.45
N MET A 87 -6.27 5.73 -1.76
CA MET A 87 -6.45 5.06 -3.04
C MET A 87 -7.88 4.52 -3.16
N ALA A 88 -8.59 4.96 -4.20
CA ALA A 88 -9.91 4.48 -4.53
C ALA A 88 -9.92 2.95 -4.69
N ARG A 89 -11.02 2.31 -4.30
CA ARG A 89 -11.19 0.88 -4.54
C ARG A 89 -11.75 0.68 -5.94
N PRO A 90 -11.13 -0.19 -6.74
CA PRO A 90 -11.67 -0.48 -8.05
C PRO A 90 -12.99 -1.25 -7.94
N THR A 91 -13.85 -1.01 -8.90
CA THR A 91 -15.05 -1.82 -9.09
C THR A 91 -14.67 -3.18 -9.70
N LYS A 92 -15.60 -4.12 -9.61
CA LYS A 92 -15.41 -5.42 -10.25
C LYS A 92 -15.26 -5.28 -11.77
N GLU A 93 -16.04 -4.39 -12.36
CA GLU A 93 -16.05 -4.09 -13.79
C GLU A 93 -14.72 -3.52 -14.26
N GLU A 94 -14.11 -2.61 -13.52
CA GLU A 94 -12.78 -2.05 -13.84
C GLU A 94 -11.70 -3.14 -13.85
N ILE A 95 -11.71 -4.04 -12.87
CA ILE A 95 -10.75 -5.15 -12.85
C ILE A 95 -11.04 -6.15 -13.97
N GLU A 96 -12.29 -6.51 -14.23
CA GLU A 96 -12.62 -7.43 -15.34
C GLU A 96 -12.18 -6.84 -16.69
N GLN A 97 -12.39 -5.55 -16.90
CA GLN A 97 -11.92 -4.84 -18.09
C GLN A 97 -10.39 -4.81 -18.17
N ALA A 98 -9.71 -4.49 -17.07
CA ALA A 98 -8.26 -4.53 -17.03
C ALA A 98 -7.71 -5.92 -17.32
N GLN A 99 -8.27 -6.95 -16.70
CA GLN A 99 -7.84 -8.34 -16.94
C GLN A 99 -8.08 -8.80 -18.38
N ALA A 100 -9.16 -8.35 -19.04
CA ALA A 100 -9.40 -8.60 -20.45
C ALA A 100 -8.32 -7.95 -21.35
N ASN A 101 -7.73 -6.86 -20.89
CA ASN A 101 -6.68 -6.10 -21.59
C ASN A 101 -5.25 -6.40 -21.11
N LEU A 102 -5.06 -7.40 -20.24
CA LEU A 102 -3.76 -7.74 -19.63
C LEU A 102 -2.66 -7.92 -20.69
N GLY A 103 -2.95 -8.52 -21.82
CA GLY A 103 -1.99 -8.73 -22.91
C GLY A 103 -1.35 -7.44 -23.45
N GLN A 104 -2.01 -6.29 -23.33
CA GLN A 104 -1.49 -5.01 -23.79
C GLN A 104 -0.40 -4.44 -22.85
N VAL A 105 -0.43 -4.82 -21.57
CA VAL A 105 0.51 -4.34 -20.54
C VAL A 105 1.49 -5.42 -20.08
N GLU A 106 1.34 -6.65 -20.55
CA GLU A 106 2.16 -7.79 -20.11
C GLU A 106 3.66 -7.55 -20.30
N SER A 107 4.06 -6.81 -21.34
CA SER A 107 5.47 -6.48 -21.60
C SER A 107 6.10 -5.62 -20.50
N TYR A 108 5.31 -4.93 -19.67
CA TYR A 108 5.76 -4.13 -18.52
C TYR A 108 5.86 -4.95 -17.23
N ALA A 109 5.38 -6.19 -17.23
CA ALA A 109 5.55 -7.07 -16.08
C ALA A 109 7.03 -7.40 -15.85
N ILE A 110 7.42 -7.43 -14.57
CA ILE A 110 8.77 -7.79 -14.12
C ILE A 110 8.88 -9.26 -13.72
N GLY A 111 7.76 -9.98 -13.71
CA GLY A 111 7.71 -11.39 -13.37
C GLY A 111 6.30 -11.91 -13.17
N ASP A 112 6.22 -13.15 -12.72
CA ASP A 112 4.99 -13.87 -12.41
C ASP A 112 5.01 -14.36 -10.96
N LEU A 113 3.86 -14.32 -10.31
CA LEU A 113 3.59 -14.91 -9.01
C LEU A 113 2.67 -16.11 -9.18
N SER A 114 3.00 -17.25 -8.55
CA SER A 114 2.14 -18.43 -8.50
C SER A 114 2.02 -18.96 -7.07
N ILE A 115 0.78 -19.21 -6.64
CA ILE A 115 0.46 -19.74 -5.31
C ILE A 115 -0.54 -20.90 -5.50
N PRO A 116 -0.05 -22.14 -5.65
CA PRO A 116 -0.90 -23.29 -6.01
C PRO A 116 -2.02 -23.57 -5.00
N ALA A 117 -1.75 -23.39 -3.70
CA ALA A 117 -2.71 -23.68 -2.63
C ALA A 117 -4.02 -22.88 -2.74
N ILE A 118 -4.00 -21.73 -3.44
CA ILE A 118 -5.17 -20.88 -3.69
C ILE A 118 -5.48 -20.71 -5.19
N GLU A 119 -4.88 -21.56 -6.03
CA GLU A 119 -5.07 -21.57 -7.49
C GLU A 119 -4.80 -20.18 -8.13
N LEU A 120 -3.80 -19.45 -7.61
CA LEU A 120 -3.47 -18.10 -8.07
C LEU A 120 -2.24 -18.10 -8.96
N THR A 121 -2.37 -17.48 -10.13
CA THR A 121 -1.25 -17.06 -10.98
C THR A 121 -1.53 -15.65 -11.49
N MET A 122 -0.55 -14.75 -11.40
CA MET A 122 -0.71 -13.37 -11.83
C MET A 122 0.63 -12.70 -12.16
N LYS A 123 0.57 -11.63 -12.95
CA LYS A 123 1.74 -10.81 -13.27
C LYS A 123 2.16 -9.95 -12.07
N ILE A 124 3.46 -9.62 -12.03
CA ILE A 124 4.04 -8.68 -11.07
C ILE A 124 4.51 -7.44 -11.84
N PHE A 125 4.14 -6.26 -11.34
CA PHE A 125 4.55 -4.96 -11.89
C PHE A 125 5.39 -4.20 -10.86
N GLN A 126 6.35 -3.42 -11.33
CA GLN A 126 7.20 -2.64 -10.45
C GLN A 126 6.56 -1.32 -10.06
N GLY A 127 6.58 -0.99 -8.76
CA GLY A 127 5.96 0.19 -8.18
C GLY A 127 4.43 0.07 -8.12
N THR A 128 3.83 0.66 -7.10
CA THR A 128 2.42 0.53 -6.82
C THR A 128 1.67 1.78 -7.23
N THR A 129 0.78 1.65 -8.20
CA THR A 129 -0.20 2.66 -8.61
C THR A 129 -1.57 2.02 -8.74
N TYR A 130 -2.62 2.85 -8.71
CA TYR A 130 -3.98 2.38 -8.91
C TYR A 130 -4.11 1.54 -10.20
N GLU A 131 -3.58 2.06 -11.31
CA GLU A 131 -3.66 1.40 -12.61
C GLU A 131 -2.96 0.04 -12.63
N LYS A 132 -1.73 -0.04 -12.10
CA LYS A 132 -0.97 -1.31 -12.08
C LYS A 132 -1.64 -2.38 -11.25
N MET A 133 -2.24 -1.99 -10.12
CA MET A 133 -2.95 -2.93 -9.26
C MET A 133 -4.21 -3.52 -9.90
N LEU A 134 -4.79 -2.90 -10.94
CA LEU A 134 -5.88 -3.49 -11.72
C LEU A 134 -5.44 -4.71 -12.52
N TYR A 135 -4.15 -4.79 -12.86
CA TYR A 135 -3.61 -5.83 -13.74
C TYR A 135 -2.89 -6.96 -12.99
N GLY A 136 -2.38 -6.72 -11.79
CA GLY A 136 -1.66 -7.75 -11.07
C GLY A 136 -1.17 -7.36 -9.68
N ALA A 137 -0.17 -8.08 -9.20
CA ALA A 137 0.57 -7.72 -7.99
C ALA A 137 1.58 -6.62 -8.30
N THR A 138 1.85 -5.77 -7.32
CA THR A 138 2.77 -4.64 -7.46
C THR A 138 3.80 -4.61 -6.34
N THR A 139 5.04 -4.18 -6.63
CA THR A 139 6.06 -4.04 -5.59
C THR A 139 5.82 -2.79 -4.77
N VAL A 140 5.74 -2.95 -3.44
CA VAL A 140 5.47 -1.84 -2.50
C VAL A 140 6.74 -1.04 -2.20
N LEU A 141 7.88 -1.71 -2.11
CA LEU A 141 9.17 -1.05 -1.84
C LEU A 141 9.89 -0.79 -3.17
N PRO A 142 10.44 0.44 -3.39
CA PRO A 142 11.02 0.83 -4.68
C PRO A 142 12.12 -0.11 -5.18
N ASP A 143 12.98 -0.57 -4.28
CA ASP A 143 14.14 -1.40 -4.58
C ASP A 143 13.90 -2.89 -4.29
N SER A 144 12.63 -3.32 -4.29
CA SER A 144 12.26 -4.71 -4.05
C SER A 144 12.81 -5.62 -5.15
N ILE A 145 13.60 -6.62 -4.75
CA ILE A 145 14.19 -7.63 -5.64
C ILE A 145 13.82 -9.01 -5.09
N ALA A 146 13.23 -9.86 -5.93
CA ALA A 146 12.94 -11.25 -5.56
C ALA A 146 14.22 -11.98 -5.12
N GLY A 147 14.13 -12.77 -4.06
CA GLY A 147 15.26 -13.50 -3.49
C GLY A 147 16.17 -12.67 -2.57
N LYS A 148 15.91 -11.37 -2.37
CA LYS A 148 16.71 -10.49 -1.52
C LYS A 148 15.85 -9.68 -0.55
N GLY A 149 16.32 -9.55 0.70
CA GLY A 149 15.67 -8.74 1.72
C GLY A 149 14.20 -9.12 1.90
N ASN A 150 13.32 -8.11 1.93
CA ASN A 150 11.87 -8.31 1.99
C ASN A 150 11.22 -7.92 0.65
N TYR A 151 10.79 -8.91 -0.12
CA TYR A 151 10.10 -8.71 -1.39
C TYR A 151 8.61 -8.51 -1.13
N VAL A 152 8.18 -7.26 -1.02
CA VAL A 152 6.82 -6.90 -0.63
C VAL A 152 5.95 -6.68 -1.87
N LEU A 153 4.88 -7.46 -1.98
CA LEU A 153 3.88 -7.38 -3.05
C LEU A 153 2.50 -7.03 -2.49
N ALA A 154 1.81 -6.10 -3.14
CA ALA A 154 0.42 -5.75 -2.85
C ALA A 154 -0.50 -6.04 -4.04
N SER A 155 -1.74 -6.40 -3.76
CA SER A 155 -2.82 -6.54 -4.74
C SER A 155 -4.18 -6.44 -4.06
N HIS A 156 -5.25 -6.28 -4.83
CA HIS A 156 -6.61 -6.13 -4.32
C HIS A 156 -7.20 -7.42 -3.74
N ASN A 157 -8.14 -7.25 -2.78
CA ASN A 157 -9.12 -8.27 -2.42
C ASN A 157 -10.44 -7.95 -3.15
N MET A 158 -10.84 -8.80 -4.09
CA MET A 158 -12.02 -8.60 -4.94
C MET A 158 -13.24 -9.41 -4.49
N GLY A 159 -13.11 -10.20 -3.42
CA GLY A 159 -14.17 -11.11 -2.99
C GLY A 159 -14.43 -12.29 -3.95
N VAL A 160 -13.65 -12.46 -4.99
CA VAL A 160 -13.81 -13.52 -5.98
C VAL A 160 -12.61 -14.47 -5.91
N LYS A 161 -12.85 -15.74 -5.56
CA LYS A 161 -11.81 -16.78 -5.45
C LYS A 161 -10.97 -16.86 -6.73
N GLY A 162 -9.66 -16.98 -6.58
CA GLY A 162 -8.70 -17.08 -7.68
C GLY A 162 -8.43 -15.74 -8.39
N LYS A 163 -9.01 -14.64 -7.92
CA LYS A 163 -8.77 -13.31 -8.45
C LYS A 163 -7.98 -12.46 -7.47
N MET A 164 -6.92 -11.84 -7.97
CA MET A 164 -6.02 -10.98 -7.18
C MET A 164 -5.63 -11.65 -5.85
N PHE A 165 -5.47 -10.91 -4.78
CA PHE A 165 -5.11 -11.47 -3.47
C PHE A 165 -6.32 -11.84 -2.60
N THR A 166 -7.50 -12.04 -3.20
CA THR A 166 -8.73 -12.35 -2.47
C THR A 166 -8.61 -13.54 -1.51
N SER A 167 -7.87 -14.58 -1.91
CA SER A 167 -7.79 -15.84 -1.16
C SER A 167 -6.56 -15.93 -0.24
N LEU A 168 -5.78 -14.84 -0.05
CA LEU A 168 -4.57 -14.88 0.81
C LEU A 168 -4.86 -15.37 2.23
N HIS A 169 -6.02 -15.01 2.80
CA HIS A 169 -6.43 -15.43 4.13
C HIS A 169 -6.53 -16.97 4.31
N GLN A 170 -6.60 -17.73 3.20
CA GLN A 170 -6.70 -19.19 3.22
C GLN A 170 -5.33 -19.87 3.32
N LEU A 171 -4.24 -19.15 3.05
CA LEU A 171 -2.89 -19.71 3.08
C LEU A 171 -2.51 -20.14 4.48
N LYS A 172 -1.82 -21.26 4.56
CA LYS A 172 -1.35 -21.89 5.81
C LYS A 172 0.17 -21.95 5.81
N LYS A 173 0.73 -22.01 6.99
CA LYS A 173 2.15 -22.31 7.18
C LYS A 173 2.50 -23.61 6.45
N GLY A 174 3.53 -23.51 5.60
CA GLY A 174 3.99 -24.62 4.77
C GLY A 174 3.55 -24.56 3.31
N ASP A 175 2.56 -23.71 2.95
CA ASP A 175 2.16 -23.52 1.56
C ASP A 175 3.29 -22.87 0.76
N ASP A 176 3.35 -23.19 -0.51
CA ASP A 176 4.40 -22.75 -1.40
C ASP A 176 3.98 -21.50 -2.20
N ILE A 177 4.93 -20.58 -2.36
CA ILE A 177 4.81 -19.38 -3.18
C ILE A 177 5.99 -19.37 -4.16
N TYR A 178 5.70 -19.21 -5.44
CA TYR A 178 6.69 -19.18 -6.50
C TYR A 178 6.70 -17.81 -7.17
N VAL A 179 7.89 -17.28 -7.39
CA VAL A 179 8.11 -16.06 -8.17
C VAL A 179 9.07 -16.41 -9.30
N SER A 180 8.71 -16.05 -10.55
CA SER A 180 9.63 -16.06 -11.67
C SER A 180 9.85 -14.64 -12.17
N THR A 181 11.11 -14.26 -12.40
CA THR A 181 11.41 -12.92 -12.95
C THR A 181 11.36 -12.95 -14.48
N LYS A 182 11.30 -11.77 -15.08
CA LYS A 182 11.34 -11.60 -16.54
C LYS A 182 12.62 -12.20 -17.17
N GLU A 183 13.73 -12.20 -16.40
CA GLU A 183 15.02 -12.77 -16.80
C GLU A 183 15.06 -14.30 -16.64
N GLY A 184 13.97 -14.93 -16.17
CA GLY A 184 13.85 -16.38 -16.03
C GLY A 184 14.38 -16.94 -14.71
N GLN A 185 14.78 -16.09 -13.75
CA GLN A 185 15.13 -16.56 -12.41
C GLN A 185 13.86 -17.05 -11.70
N LYS A 186 14.00 -18.09 -10.87
CA LYS A 186 12.88 -18.69 -10.12
C LYS A 186 13.21 -18.68 -8.64
N PHE A 187 12.24 -18.27 -7.84
CA PHE A 187 12.36 -18.22 -6.39
C PHE A 187 11.20 -18.98 -5.77
N HIS A 188 11.52 -19.86 -4.84
CA HIS A 188 10.56 -20.64 -4.08
C HIS A 188 10.56 -20.16 -2.64
N TYR A 189 9.42 -19.67 -2.17
CA TYR A 189 9.19 -19.28 -0.78
C TYR A 189 8.17 -20.22 -0.14
N ARG A 190 8.28 -20.35 1.18
CA ARG A 190 7.33 -21.16 1.97
C ARG A 190 6.71 -20.31 3.05
N VAL A 191 5.38 -20.29 3.10
CA VAL A 191 4.60 -19.52 4.07
C VAL A 191 5.01 -19.85 5.51
N LYS A 192 5.24 -18.82 6.31
CA LYS A 192 5.56 -18.90 7.75
C LYS A 192 4.43 -18.33 8.59
N THR A 193 3.90 -17.18 8.21
CA THR A 193 2.82 -16.50 8.91
C THR A 193 1.73 -16.05 7.94
N ASN A 194 0.51 -15.98 8.45
CA ASN A 194 -0.65 -15.37 7.80
C ASN A 194 -1.46 -14.69 8.91
N GLU A 195 -1.47 -13.39 8.92
CA GLU A 195 -2.01 -12.57 9.99
C GLU A 195 -2.89 -11.46 9.44
N VAL A 196 -3.86 -11.01 10.25
CA VAL A 196 -4.62 -9.80 10.00
C VAL A 196 -4.08 -8.72 10.93
N VAL A 197 -3.66 -7.59 10.35
CA VAL A 197 -3.04 -6.48 11.07
C VAL A 197 -3.75 -5.16 10.74
N ASP A 198 -3.61 -4.17 11.60
CA ASP A 198 -4.01 -2.80 11.31
C ASP A 198 -3.16 -2.23 10.14
N PHE A 199 -3.76 -1.44 9.24
CA PHE A 199 -3.03 -0.88 8.08
C PHE A 199 -1.86 0.04 8.47
N LYS A 200 -1.85 0.58 9.70
CA LYS A 200 -0.76 1.38 10.26
C LYS A 200 0.40 0.54 10.77
N ASP A 201 0.21 -0.77 10.89
CA ASP A 201 1.28 -1.68 11.32
C ASP A 201 2.20 -1.99 10.14
N THR A 202 3.29 -1.26 10.05
CA THR A 202 4.28 -1.38 8.98
C THR A 202 5.41 -2.35 9.28
N ARG A 203 5.39 -3.07 10.42
CA ARG A 203 6.44 -4.04 10.80
C ARG A 203 6.65 -5.13 9.75
N CYS A 204 5.59 -5.49 9.03
CA CYS A 204 5.68 -6.46 7.93
C CYS A 204 6.58 -6.00 6.76
N LEU A 205 6.90 -4.71 6.68
CA LEU A 205 7.77 -4.14 5.63
C LEU A 205 9.25 -4.17 6.02
N GLU A 206 9.58 -4.44 7.29
CA GLU A 206 10.95 -4.46 7.79
C GLU A 206 11.77 -5.60 7.21
N LEU A 207 13.11 -5.43 7.22
CA LEU A 207 14.05 -6.48 6.83
C LEU A 207 14.11 -7.56 7.90
N GLN A 208 13.98 -8.83 7.51
CA GLN A 208 13.88 -9.97 8.41
C GLN A 208 15.24 -10.68 8.66
N GLY A 209 16.38 -10.10 8.22
CA GLY A 209 17.70 -10.71 8.33
C GLY A 209 17.96 -11.89 7.37
N LYS A 210 16.94 -12.35 6.65
CA LYS A 210 16.96 -13.37 5.60
C LYS A 210 15.99 -12.99 4.49
N PRO A 211 16.14 -13.53 3.27
CA PRO A 211 15.20 -13.24 2.19
C PRO A 211 13.80 -13.76 2.51
N VAL A 212 12.82 -12.85 2.45
CA VAL A 212 11.40 -13.17 2.62
C VAL A 212 10.57 -12.55 1.50
N ILE A 213 9.39 -13.10 1.28
CA ILE A 213 8.31 -12.48 0.51
C ILE A 213 7.20 -12.06 1.48
N THR A 214 6.66 -10.87 1.27
CA THR A 214 5.48 -10.37 2.01
C THR A 214 4.38 -10.05 1.03
N LEU A 215 3.22 -10.68 1.19
CA LEU A 215 2.02 -10.43 0.38
C LEU A 215 1.01 -9.69 1.22
N VAL A 216 0.49 -8.56 0.70
CA VAL A 216 -0.41 -7.67 1.44
C VAL A 216 -1.68 -7.41 0.63
N THR A 217 -2.82 -7.51 1.29
CA THR A 217 -4.14 -7.15 0.72
C THR A 217 -5.08 -6.62 1.80
N CYS A 218 -6.18 -5.99 1.40
CA CYS A 218 -7.27 -5.70 2.33
C CYS A 218 -7.91 -6.99 2.84
N ASP A 219 -8.29 -7.07 4.10
CA ASP A 219 -8.96 -8.24 4.68
C ASP A 219 -10.40 -8.39 4.15
N SER A 220 -11.02 -7.30 3.71
CA SER A 220 -12.38 -7.23 3.21
C SER A 220 -12.47 -6.50 1.87
N VAL A 221 -13.50 -6.83 1.08
CA VAL A 221 -13.88 -6.09 -0.13
C VAL A 221 -14.42 -4.71 0.22
N GLN A 222 -15.04 -4.57 1.39
CA GLN A 222 -15.52 -3.29 1.89
C GLN A 222 -14.38 -2.45 2.49
N ALA A 223 -14.66 -1.17 2.76
CA ALA A 223 -13.69 -0.31 3.43
C ALA A 223 -13.29 -0.89 4.79
N THR A 224 -11.98 -1.01 5.03
CA THR A 224 -11.43 -1.62 6.22
C THR A 224 -10.05 -1.03 6.54
N ASP A 225 -9.77 -0.93 7.83
CA ASP A 225 -8.44 -0.56 8.34
C ASP A 225 -7.54 -1.78 8.54
N GLN A 226 -7.98 -2.97 8.10
CA GLN A 226 -7.24 -4.20 8.30
C GLN A 226 -6.63 -4.72 7.00
N ARG A 227 -5.49 -5.39 7.14
CA ARG A 227 -4.76 -6.03 6.05
C ARG A 227 -4.47 -7.47 6.38
N VAL A 228 -4.69 -8.35 5.41
CA VAL A 228 -4.13 -9.70 5.44
C VAL A 228 -2.68 -9.59 5.00
N VAL A 229 -1.77 -10.08 5.85
CA VAL A 229 -0.33 -10.11 5.62
C VAL A 229 0.14 -11.56 5.67
N VAL A 230 0.68 -12.04 4.58
CA VAL A 230 1.30 -13.36 4.48
C VAL A 230 2.79 -13.18 4.29
N GLN A 231 3.59 -13.82 5.14
CA GLN A 231 5.05 -13.84 4.97
C GLN A 231 5.55 -15.26 4.71
N GLY A 232 6.43 -15.38 3.73
CA GLY A 232 7.12 -16.62 3.36
C GLY A 232 8.64 -16.42 3.35
N GLU A 233 9.39 -17.44 3.81
CA GLU A 233 10.84 -17.46 3.74
C GLU A 233 11.31 -18.12 2.46
N LEU A 234 12.39 -17.59 1.88
CA LEU A 234 13.05 -18.19 0.71
C LEU A 234 13.57 -19.59 1.08
N VAL A 235 13.21 -20.57 0.28
CA VAL A 235 13.65 -21.97 0.40
C VAL A 235 14.69 -22.29 -0.65
N GLU A 236 14.46 -21.80 -1.88
CA GLU A 236 15.28 -22.09 -3.04
C GLU A 236 15.25 -20.93 -4.06
N SER A 237 16.33 -20.74 -4.81
CA SER A 237 16.51 -19.70 -5.83
C SER A 237 17.28 -20.23 -7.04
#